data_8f4a99d2f32f4ca8c3033b8a0c2977e7
#
_entry.id   8f4a99d2f32f4ca8c3033b8a0c2977e7
#
_cell.length_a   1.000
_cell.length_b   1.000
_cell.length_c   1.000
_cell.angle_alpha   90.00
_cell.angle_beta   90.00
_cell.angle_gamma   90.00
#
_symmetry.space_group_name_H-M   'P 1'
#
loop_
_entity.id
_entity.type
_entity.pdbx_description
1 polymer ?
#
loop_
_entity_poly.entity_id
_entity_poly.type
_entity_poly.pdbx_seq_one_letter_code
_entity_poly.pdbx_strand_id
1 'polypeptide(L)'
;MNPRRAERHGAPAGTAIGPTLTGAAVAGFTLVELLVTITIMAVLLLGAVPVVNDWIHAAQAREARGRLVQGYGMAKALALRNPGQVGVPPAAAAGLRVVTLDGVSTLLVCRESPAAAACAVGGASLVWESELPVGVRITIGGVTASASVSITSRGIPTTSTSYMVSRGGPQNDEAGTLY
;
A
#
# COMPACT_ATOMS: atom_id res chain seq x y z
N MET A 1 30.69 52.62 67.81
CA MET A 1 31.42 52.13 68.97
C MET A 1 31.60 50.65 68.86
N ASN A 2 32.79 50.27 68.74
CA ASN A 2 33.47 49.02 68.95
C ASN A 2 33.66 48.05 67.78
N PRO A 3 34.89 47.57 67.67
CA PRO A 3 35.49 46.96 66.48
C PRO A 3 35.85 45.50 66.75
N ARG A 4 36.46 44.91 65.73
CA ARG A 4 37.27 43.67 65.70
C ARG A 4 36.47 42.38 65.61
N ARG A 5 36.83 41.44 64.73
CA ARG A 5 38.12 40.76 64.68
C ARG A 5 38.34 40.06 63.34
N ALA A 6 39.52 40.21 62.83
CA ALA A 6 40.03 39.39 61.74
C ALA A 6 40.38 37.99 62.27
N GLU A 7 39.89 36.98 61.61
CA GLU A 7 40.45 35.64 61.72
C GLU A 7 40.80 35.12 60.33
N ARG A 8 42.10 35.04 60.13
CA ARG A 8 42.68 34.34 58.99
C ARG A 8 42.51 32.83 59.24
N HIS A 9 41.80 32.16 58.44
CA HIS A 9 41.87 30.69 58.33
C HIS A 9 42.54 30.30 57.03
N GLY A 10 43.63 29.55 57.22
CA GLY A 10 44.50 29.09 56.14
C GLY A 10 43.80 28.21 55.15
N ALA A 11 44.16 28.42 53.92
CA ALA A 11 43.75 27.55 52.82
C ALA A 11 44.49 26.21 52.93
N PRO A 12 43.76 25.07 52.88
CA PRO A 12 44.42 23.78 52.65
C PRO A 12 44.82 23.69 51.16
N ALA A 13 46.09 23.32 50.97
CA ALA A 13 46.59 22.98 49.62
C ALA A 13 45.76 21.84 49.00
N GLY A 14 44.88 22.22 48.14
CA GLY A 14 44.13 21.26 47.34
C GLY A 14 45.05 20.61 46.31
N THR A 15 45.35 19.35 46.52
CA THR A 15 45.99 18.46 45.53
C THR A 15 45.09 18.36 44.30
N ALA A 16 45.43 19.07 43.22
CA ALA A 16 44.77 18.95 41.94
C ALA A 16 45.08 17.57 41.37
N ILE A 17 44.15 16.64 41.56
CA ILE A 17 44.13 15.39 40.81
C ILE A 17 43.58 15.75 39.41
N GLY A 18 44.48 16.04 38.49
CA GLY A 18 44.15 16.22 37.08
C GLY A 18 43.57 14.90 36.54
N PRO A 19 42.43 14.94 35.84
CA PRO A 19 41.96 13.75 35.13
C PRO A 19 43.01 13.39 34.10
N THR A 20 43.71 12.29 34.31
CA THR A 20 44.48 11.62 33.25
C THR A 20 43.48 11.15 32.19
N LEU A 21 43.32 11.94 31.16
CA LEU A 21 42.67 11.50 29.91
C LEU A 21 43.53 10.36 29.36
N THR A 22 43.18 9.15 29.71
CA THR A 22 43.66 7.95 29.05
C THR A 22 43.20 8.08 27.59
N GLY A 23 44.11 8.49 26.71
CA GLY A 23 43.87 8.58 25.29
C GLY A 23 43.45 7.20 24.81
N ALA A 24 42.15 6.97 24.62
CA ALA A 24 41.68 5.84 23.92
C ALA A 24 42.33 5.90 22.53
N ALA A 25 43.26 4.99 22.27
CA ALA A 25 43.84 4.83 20.93
C ALA A 25 42.69 4.60 19.98
N VAL A 26 42.40 5.56 19.11
CA VAL A 26 41.46 5.39 18.01
C VAL A 26 42.14 4.41 17.08
N ALA A 27 41.76 3.12 17.22
CA ALA A 27 42.19 2.07 16.29
C ALA A 27 41.56 2.40 14.93
N GLY A 28 42.38 2.83 13.98
CA GLY A 28 41.95 3.03 12.60
C GLY A 28 41.63 1.68 11.96
N PHE A 29 40.61 1.65 11.09
CA PHE A 29 40.29 0.48 10.31
C PHE A 29 41.45 0.14 9.36
N THR A 30 41.78 -1.15 9.26
CA THR A 30 42.76 -1.61 8.28
C THR A 30 42.10 -1.69 6.89
N LEU A 31 42.90 -1.50 5.83
CA LEU A 31 42.43 -1.60 4.45
C LEU A 31 41.80 -2.96 4.15
N VAL A 32 42.36 -4.03 4.76
CA VAL A 32 41.84 -5.39 4.61
C VAL A 32 40.49 -5.55 5.28
N GLU A 33 40.29 -4.98 6.47
CA GLU A 33 39.02 -5.02 7.18
C GLU A 33 37.91 -4.30 6.41
N LEU A 34 38.23 -3.14 5.81
CA LEU A 34 37.31 -2.45 4.91
C LEU A 34 36.94 -3.30 3.69
N LEU A 35 37.94 -3.94 3.05
CA LEU A 35 37.71 -4.77 1.89
C LEU A 35 36.82 -5.97 2.23
N VAL A 36 37.07 -6.64 3.36
CA VAL A 36 36.24 -7.76 3.82
C VAL A 36 34.82 -7.30 4.12
N THR A 37 34.64 -6.17 4.81
CA THR A 37 33.29 -5.67 5.15
C THR A 37 32.48 -5.32 3.91
N ILE A 38 33.06 -4.61 2.92
CA ILE A 38 32.34 -4.29 1.67
C ILE A 38 32.03 -5.54 0.84
N THR A 39 32.90 -6.55 0.87
CA THR A 39 32.66 -7.80 0.16
C THR A 39 31.48 -8.56 0.77
N ILE A 40 31.46 -8.70 2.10
CA ILE A 40 30.33 -9.33 2.81
C ILE A 40 29.02 -8.55 2.53
N MET A 41 29.07 -7.22 2.63
CA MET A 41 27.91 -6.39 2.36
C MET A 41 27.39 -6.55 0.94
N ALA A 42 28.28 -6.61 -0.06
CA ALA A 42 27.91 -6.85 -1.45
C ALA A 42 27.21 -8.20 -1.66
N VAL A 43 27.73 -9.29 -1.05
CA VAL A 43 27.11 -10.62 -1.13
C VAL A 43 25.73 -10.63 -0.48
N LEU A 44 25.55 -9.99 0.69
CA LEU A 44 24.27 -9.90 1.36
C LEU A 44 23.24 -9.08 0.54
N LEU A 45 23.66 -7.99 -0.09
CA LEU A 45 22.80 -7.19 -0.95
C LEU A 45 22.30 -7.98 -2.17
N LEU A 46 23.17 -8.78 -2.81
CA LEU A 46 22.76 -9.63 -3.94
C LEU A 46 21.68 -10.65 -3.54
N GLY A 47 21.75 -11.21 -2.34
CA GLY A 47 20.73 -12.13 -1.82
C GLY A 47 19.41 -11.47 -1.42
N ALA A 48 19.41 -10.18 -1.10
CA ALA A 48 18.22 -9.47 -0.62
C ALA A 48 17.22 -9.09 -1.75
N VAL A 49 17.70 -8.88 -2.97
CA VAL A 49 16.90 -8.40 -4.11
C VAL A 49 15.64 -9.24 -4.39
N PRO A 50 15.69 -10.58 -4.51
CA PRO A 50 14.49 -11.36 -4.82
C PRO A 50 13.42 -11.25 -3.73
N VAL A 51 13.82 -11.26 -2.46
CA VAL A 51 12.88 -11.16 -1.31
C VAL A 51 12.14 -9.83 -1.29
N VAL A 52 12.84 -8.73 -1.59
CA VAL A 52 12.23 -7.39 -1.64
C VAL A 52 11.21 -7.31 -2.77
N ASN A 53 11.48 -7.87 -3.94
CA ASN A 53 10.56 -7.86 -5.08
C ASN A 53 9.26 -8.61 -4.75
N ASP A 54 9.33 -9.78 -4.15
CA ASP A 54 8.16 -10.55 -3.75
C ASP A 54 7.30 -9.79 -2.72
N TRP A 55 7.95 -9.13 -1.77
CA TRP A 55 7.25 -8.30 -0.79
C TRP A 55 6.52 -7.11 -1.44
N ILE A 56 7.16 -6.43 -2.41
CA ILE A 56 6.54 -5.34 -3.18
C ILE A 56 5.33 -5.87 -3.96
N HIS A 57 5.44 -7.01 -4.63
CA HIS A 57 4.34 -7.60 -5.37
C HIS A 57 3.15 -7.95 -4.46
N ALA A 58 3.42 -8.55 -3.30
CA ALA A 58 2.38 -8.85 -2.32
C ALA A 58 1.70 -7.57 -1.78
N ALA A 59 2.46 -6.51 -1.52
CA ALA A 59 1.91 -5.23 -1.08
C ALA A 59 1.00 -4.60 -2.15
N GLN A 60 1.40 -4.64 -3.42
CA GLN A 60 0.60 -4.14 -4.55
C GLN A 60 -0.69 -4.94 -4.76
N ALA A 61 -0.64 -6.27 -4.60
CA ALA A 61 -1.84 -7.12 -4.68
C ALA A 61 -2.85 -6.77 -3.58
N ARG A 62 -2.39 -6.57 -2.33
CA ARG A 62 -3.24 -6.16 -1.21
C ARG A 62 -3.83 -4.77 -1.40
N GLU A 63 -3.06 -3.83 -1.91
CA GLU A 63 -3.54 -2.49 -2.26
C GLU A 63 -4.65 -2.57 -3.31
N ALA A 64 -4.44 -3.32 -4.38
CA ALA A 64 -5.43 -3.49 -5.44
C ALA A 64 -6.71 -4.17 -4.92
N ARG A 65 -6.58 -5.17 -4.04
CA ARG A 65 -7.72 -5.76 -3.33
C ARG A 65 -8.48 -4.72 -2.50
N GLY A 66 -7.78 -3.87 -1.76
CA GLY A 66 -8.40 -2.79 -0.99
C GLY A 66 -9.22 -1.85 -1.87
N ARG A 67 -8.66 -1.43 -3.01
CA ARG A 67 -9.35 -0.58 -4.01
C ARG A 67 -10.56 -1.28 -4.63
N LEU A 68 -10.45 -2.58 -4.93
CA LEU A 68 -11.56 -3.40 -5.45
C LEU A 68 -12.73 -3.45 -4.46
N VAL A 69 -12.46 -3.74 -3.19
CA VAL A 69 -13.49 -3.80 -2.13
C VAL A 69 -14.12 -2.42 -1.90
N GLN A 70 -13.33 -1.36 -1.93
CA GLN A 70 -13.82 0.01 -1.85
C GLN A 70 -14.74 0.36 -3.03
N GLY A 71 -14.30 0.08 -4.26
CA GLY A 71 -15.09 0.30 -5.47
C GLY A 71 -16.41 -0.48 -5.45
N TYR A 72 -16.38 -1.73 -4.99
CA TYR A 72 -17.59 -2.53 -4.83
C TYR A 72 -18.55 -1.94 -3.79
N GLY A 73 -18.05 -1.49 -2.65
CA GLY A 73 -18.84 -0.78 -1.65
C GLY A 73 -19.51 0.48 -2.19
N MET A 74 -18.78 1.27 -3.00
CA MET A 74 -19.31 2.45 -3.68
C MET A 74 -20.40 2.08 -4.70
N ALA A 75 -20.16 1.04 -5.53
CA ALA A 75 -21.14 0.56 -6.49
C ALA A 75 -22.42 0.06 -5.79
N LYS A 76 -22.29 -0.64 -4.68
CA LYS A 76 -23.43 -1.10 -3.85
C LYS A 76 -24.22 0.08 -3.27
N ALA A 77 -23.53 1.08 -2.70
CA ALA A 77 -24.17 2.27 -2.19
C ALA A 77 -24.87 3.09 -3.29
N LEU A 78 -24.27 3.17 -4.47
CA LEU A 78 -24.86 3.81 -5.65
C LEU A 78 -26.09 3.07 -6.14
N ALA A 79 -26.04 1.74 -6.21
CA ALA A 79 -27.15 0.91 -6.61
C ALA A 79 -28.37 1.04 -5.69
N LEU A 80 -28.15 1.11 -4.37
CA LEU A 80 -29.20 1.35 -3.39
C LEU A 80 -29.86 2.73 -3.53
N ARG A 81 -29.10 3.76 -3.92
CA ARG A 81 -29.64 5.10 -4.22
C ARG A 81 -30.45 5.11 -5.51
N ASN A 82 -30.18 4.18 -6.43
CA ASN A 82 -30.84 3.99 -7.71
C ASN A 82 -31.10 5.30 -8.48
N PRO A 83 -30.07 6.11 -8.79
CA PRO A 83 -30.27 7.43 -9.41
C PRO A 83 -30.87 7.35 -10.80
N GLY A 84 -30.71 6.22 -11.49
CA GLY A 84 -31.31 5.94 -12.80
C GLY A 84 -32.75 5.45 -12.74
N GLN A 85 -33.36 5.35 -11.54
CA GLN A 85 -34.71 4.83 -11.32
C GLN A 85 -34.96 3.48 -12.03
N VAL A 86 -33.93 2.64 -12.05
CA VAL A 86 -34.00 1.31 -12.67
C VAL A 86 -35.05 0.47 -11.93
N GLY A 87 -35.93 -0.12 -12.69
CA GLY A 87 -37.08 -0.85 -12.16
C GLY A 87 -36.72 -2.17 -11.46
N VAL A 88 -37.62 -3.14 -11.54
CA VAL A 88 -37.50 -4.40 -10.82
C VAL A 88 -36.29 -5.21 -11.28
N PRO A 89 -35.54 -5.90 -10.37
CA PRO A 89 -34.49 -6.85 -10.73
C PRO A 89 -34.95 -7.86 -11.81
N PRO A 90 -34.07 -8.27 -12.74
CA PRO A 90 -32.60 -8.27 -12.57
C PRO A 90 -31.85 -7.07 -13.18
N ALA A 91 -32.51 -5.98 -13.50
CA ALA A 91 -31.84 -4.82 -14.10
C ALA A 91 -30.75 -4.24 -13.17
N ALA A 92 -29.60 -3.91 -13.73
CA ALA A 92 -28.48 -3.33 -13.02
C ALA A 92 -28.71 -1.84 -12.76
N ALA A 93 -28.71 -1.43 -11.47
CA ALA A 93 -28.81 -0.04 -11.05
C ALA A 93 -27.45 0.64 -10.92
N ALA A 94 -26.41 -0.16 -10.72
CA ALA A 94 -25.00 0.26 -10.74
C ALA A 94 -24.10 -0.94 -11.06
N GLY A 95 -22.85 -0.66 -11.36
CA GLY A 95 -21.88 -1.71 -11.59
C GLY A 95 -20.45 -1.29 -11.34
N LEU A 96 -19.62 -2.29 -11.11
CA LEU A 96 -18.17 -2.21 -11.07
C LEU A 96 -17.61 -2.89 -12.32
N ARG A 97 -16.67 -2.26 -13.00
CA ARG A 97 -15.98 -2.78 -14.18
C ARG A 97 -14.48 -2.61 -14.05
N VAL A 98 -13.74 -3.60 -14.48
CA VAL A 98 -12.28 -3.53 -14.63
C VAL A 98 -11.98 -3.34 -16.12
N VAL A 99 -11.22 -2.30 -16.45
CA VAL A 99 -10.75 -2.04 -17.81
C VAL A 99 -9.24 -2.03 -17.80
N THR A 100 -8.61 -2.72 -18.74
CA THR A 100 -7.16 -2.69 -18.89
C THR A 100 -6.81 -1.96 -20.18
N LEU A 101 -6.08 -0.85 -20.05
CA LEU A 101 -5.57 -0.03 -21.15
C LEU A 101 -4.06 0.06 -21.00
N ASP A 102 -3.33 -0.24 -22.05
CA ASP A 102 -1.85 -0.14 -22.10
C ASP A 102 -1.13 -0.84 -20.91
N GLY A 103 -1.69 -1.95 -20.45
CA GLY A 103 -1.15 -2.73 -19.33
C GLY A 103 -1.46 -2.19 -17.94
N VAL A 104 -2.21 -1.09 -17.85
CA VAL A 104 -2.73 -0.54 -16.60
C VAL A 104 -4.19 -0.93 -16.45
N SER A 105 -4.53 -1.55 -15.33
CA SER A 105 -5.92 -1.88 -14.98
C SER A 105 -6.55 -0.74 -14.19
N THR A 106 -7.75 -0.32 -14.62
CA THR A 106 -8.52 0.74 -13.96
C THR A 106 -9.87 0.18 -13.50
N LEU A 107 -10.22 0.46 -12.27
CA LEU A 107 -11.54 0.15 -11.70
C LEU A 107 -12.49 1.31 -11.99
N LEU A 108 -13.65 1.00 -12.54
CA LEU A 108 -14.71 1.95 -12.86
C LEU A 108 -15.98 1.60 -12.08
N VAL A 109 -16.59 2.59 -11.43
CA VAL A 109 -17.92 2.47 -10.82
C VAL A 109 -18.89 3.35 -11.58
N CYS A 110 -19.94 2.73 -12.11
CA CYS A 110 -20.92 3.38 -12.97
C CYS A 110 -22.32 3.32 -12.37
N ARG A 111 -23.14 4.36 -12.68
CA ARG A 111 -24.54 4.48 -12.22
C ARG A 111 -25.55 3.66 -13.03
N GLU A 112 -25.07 2.76 -13.85
CA GLU A 112 -25.88 1.85 -14.68
C GLU A 112 -25.15 0.53 -14.89
N SER A 113 -25.61 -0.28 -15.81
CA SER A 113 -24.94 -1.54 -16.14
C SER A 113 -23.45 -1.32 -16.47
N PRO A 114 -22.55 -2.10 -15.87
CA PRO A 114 -21.11 -2.00 -16.18
C PRO A 114 -20.80 -2.38 -17.63
N ALA A 115 -21.73 -3.04 -18.34
CA ALA A 115 -21.60 -3.37 -19.77
C ALA A 115 -22.01 -2.21 -20.69
N ALA A 116 -22.64 -1.15 -20.15
CA ALA A 116 -23.06 -0.01 -20.97
C ALA A 116 -21.83 0.73 -21.55
N ALA A 117 -21.97 1.25 -22.77
CA ALA A 117 -20.91 2.02 -23.43
C ALA A 117 -20.51 3.28 -22.66
N ALA A 118 -21.48 3.88 -21.93
CA ALA A 118 -21.24 5.03 -21.08
C ALA A 118 -20.41 4.71 -19.80
N CYS A 119 -20.24 3.41 -19.46
CA CYS A 119 -19.36 2.94 -18.39
C CYS A 119 -17.94 2.72 -18.92
N ALA A 120 -17.26 3.81 -19.18
CA ALA A 120 -15.89 3.87 -19.69
C ALA A 120 -15.13 4.98 -18.99
N VAL A 121 -13.82 5.01 -19.12
CA VAL A 121 -12.99 6.12 -18.63
C VAL A 121 -13.48 7.43 -19.25
N GLY A 122 -13.81 8.42 -18.42
CA GLY A 122 -14.42 9.68 -18.85
C GLY A 122 -15.86 9.56 -19.35
N GLY A 123 -16.52 8.40 -19.23
CA GLY A 123 -17.88 8.17 -19.69
C GLY A 123 -18.95 8.86 -18.83
N ALA A 124 -20.13 9.12 -19.42
CA ALA A 124 -21.20 9.88 -18.77
C ALA A 124 -21.83 9.18 -17.55
N SER A 125 -21.74 7.85 -17.46
CA SER A 125 -22.24 7.08 -16.31
C SER A 125 -21.18 6.85 -15.22
N LEU A 126 -19.94 7.23 -15.48
CA LEU A 126 -18.84 7.06 -14.54
C LEU A 126 -19.04 7.94 -13.29
N VAL A 127 -18.90 7.35 -12.13
CA VAL A 127 -19.02 8.03 -10.83
C VAL A 127 -17.69 8.04 -10.08
N TRP A 128 -16.92 6.98 -10.24
CA TRP A 128 -15.62 6.82 -9.59
C TRP A 128 -14.71 5.96 -10.43
N GLU A 129 -13.44 6.32 -10.42
CA GLU A 129 -12.38 5.52 -11.05
C GLU A 129 -11.15 5.45 -10.15
N SER A 130 -10.39 4.38 -10.30
CA SER A 130 -9.12 4.19 -9.61
C SER A 130 -8.19 3.31 -10.43
N GLU A 131 -7.04 3.85 -10.76
CA GLU A 131 -5.98 3.08 -11.39
C GLU A 131 -5.36 2.11 -10.39
N LEU A 132 -5.01 0.92 -10.86
CA LEU A 132 -4.31 -0.09 -10.08
C LEU A 132 -2.80 -0.02 -10.35
N PRO A 133 -1.97 -0.54 -9.43
CA PRO A 133 -0.54 -0.65 -9.68
C PRO A 133 -0.25 -1.42 -10.97
N VAL A 134 0.74 -0.96 -11.72
CA VAL A 134 1.12 -1.55 -13.02
C VAL A 134 1.40 -3.05 -12.88
N GLY A 135 0.84 -3.85 -13.78
CA GLY A 135 0.99 -5.30 -13.83
C GLY A 135 0.13 -6.09 -12.83
N VAL A 136 -0.71 -5.42 -12.04
CA VAL A 136 -1.77 -6.10 -11.28
C VAL A 136 -2.89 -6.48 -12.22
N ARG A 137 -3.40 -7.71 -12.06
CA ARG A 137 -4.56 -8.25 -12.78
C ARG A 137 -5.66 -8.59 -11.81
N ILE A 138 -6.89 -8.25 -12.18
CA ILE A 138 -8.09 -8.63 -11.43
C ILE A 138 -8.93 -9.54 -12.29
N THR A 139 -9.31 -10.66 -11.72
CA THR A 139 -10.27 -11.61 -12.30
C THR A 139 -11.52 -11.63 -11.43
N ILE A 140 -12.70 -11.52 -12.03
CA ILE A 140 -13.98 -11.62 -11.32
C ILE A 140 -14.82 -12.70 -12.02
N GLY A 141 -15.29 -13.68 -11.27
CA GLY A 141 -16.05 -14.80 -11.82
C GLY A 141 -15.29 -15.63 -12.87
N GLY A 142 -13.94 -15.66 -12.76
CA GLY A 142 -13.07 -16.34 -13.74
C GLY A 142 -12.78 -15.53 -15.02
N VAL A 143 -13.31 -14.30 -15.14
CA VAL A 143 -13.10 -13.42 -16.30
C VAL A 143 -12.05 -12.35 -15.96
N THR A 144 -11.03 -12.22 -16.80
CA THR A 144 -9.95 -11.24 -16.65
C THR A 144 -10.16 -10.02 -17.52
N ALA A 145 -10.50 -10.24 -18.79
CA ALA A 145 -10.77 -9.14 -19.72
C ALA A 145 -12.19 -8.61 -19.51
N SER A 146 -12.32 -7.33 -19.20
CA SER A 146 -13.62 -6.67 -18.91
C SER A 146 -14.40 -7.32 -17.76
N ALA A 147 -13.69 -7.78 -16.72
CA ALA A 147 -14.30 -8.30 -15.52
C ALA A 147 -15.26 -7.25 -14.91
N SER A 148 -16.49 -7.67 -14.58
CA SER A 148 -17.49 -6.74 -14.08
C SER A 148 -18.45 -7.38 -13.10
N VAL A 149 -19.04 -6.56 -12.22
CA VAL A 149 -20.11 -6.93 -11.30
C VAL A 149 -21.27 -5.98 -11.49
N SER A 150 -22.44 -6.53 -11.82
CA SER A 150 -23.69 -5.79 -11.90
C SER A 150 -24.44 -5.89 -10.57
N ILE A 151 -25.01 -4.77 -10.09
CA ILE A 151 -25.71 -4.69 -8.81
C ILE A 151 -27.10 -4.11 -9.05
N THR A 152 -28.11 -4.82 -8.54
CA THR A 152 -29.52 -4.37 -8.61
C THR A 152 -29.81 -3.21 -7.68
N SER A 153 -30.96 -2.55 -7.86
CA SER A 153 -31.46 -1.50 -6.94
C SER A 153 -31.67 -1.96 -5.49
N ARG A 154 -31.62 -3.27 -5.24
CA ARG A 154 -31.67 -3.85 -3.88
C ARG A 154 -30.27 -4.08 -3.28
N GLY A 155 -29.20 -3.69 -3.98
CA GLY A 155 -27.82 -3.94 -3.55
C GLY A 155 -27.35 -5.38 -3.71
N ILE A 156 -28.08 -6.20 -4.49
CA ILE A 156 -27.76 -7.62 -4.70
C ILE A 156 -27.00 -7.74 -6.03
N PRO A 157 -25.83 -8.39 -6.04
CA PRO A 157 -25.11 -8.65 -7.28
C PRO A 157 -25.87 -9.66 -8.15
N THR A 158 -25.87 -9.46 -9.45
CA THR A 158 -26.49 -10.36 -10.44
C THR A 158 -25.49 -11.29 -11.13
N THR A 159 -24.21 -11.03 -10.92
CA THR A 159 -23.09 -11.81 -11.47
C THR A 159 -22.23 -12.41 -10.35
N SER A 160 -21.28 -13.25 -10.71
CA SER A 160 -20.33 -13.81 -9.75
C SER A 160 -19.56 -12.70 -9.03
N THR A 161 -19.37 -12.86 -7.73
CA THR A 161 -18.62 -11.95 -6.86
C THR A 161 -17.30 -12.54 -6.38
N SER A 162 -16.94 -13.75 -6.78
CA SER A 162 -15.61 -14.32 -6.53
C SER A 162 -14.58 -13.53 -7.34
N TYR A 163 -13.49 -13.17 -6.70
CA TYR A 163 -12.41 -12.44 -7.34
C TYR A 163 -11.04 -13.04 -7.01
N MET A 164 -10.09 -12.77 -7.89
CA MET A 164 -8.67 -13.01 -7.68
C MET A 164 -7.91 -11.78 -8.15
N VAL A 165 -7.00 -11.31 -7.32
CA VAL A 165 -6.02 -10.25 -7.63
C VAL A 165 -4.66 -10.88 -7.70
N SER A 166 -3.97 -10.77 -8.81
CA SER A 166 -2.66 -11.39 -9.02
C SER A 166 -1.59 -10.38 -9.40
N ARG A 167 -0.36 -10.60 -8.88
CA ARG A 167 0.83 -9.80 -9.19
C ARG A 167 2.09 -10.64 -9.01
N GLY A 168 2.84 -10.84 -10.09
CA GLY A 168 4.19 -11.42 -10.04
C GLY A 168 4.29 -12.91 -9.76
N GLY A 169 3.19 -13.63 -9.55
CA GLY A 169 3.17 -15.08 -9.35
C GLY A 169 2.11 -15.54 -8.35
N PRO A 170 1.77 -16.83 -8.33
CA PRO A 170 0.65 -17.36 -7.54
C PRO A 170 0.83 -17.20 -6.02
N GLN A 171 2.05 -17.06 -5.52
CA GLN A 171 2.33 -16.80 -4.10
C GLN A 171 1.83 -15.42 -3.62
N ASN A 172 1.57 -14.50 -4.55
CA ASN A 172 1.11 -13.14 -4.28
C ASN A 172 -0.37 -12.94 -4.65
N ASP A 173 -1.08 -14.03 -4.96
CA ASP A 173 -2.50 -13.96 -5.34
C ASP A 173 -3.37 -13.75 -4.11
N GLU A 174 -4.26 -12.77 -4.19
CA GLU A 174 -5.26 -12.46 -3.17
C GLU A 174 -6.64 -12.81 -3.73
N ALA A 175 -7.27 -13.83 -3.17
CA ALA A 175 -8.60 -14.29 -3.60
C ALA A 175 -9.65 -14.02 -2.52
N GLY A 176 -10.91 -13.88 -2.94
CA GLY A 176 -12.03 -13.70 -2.04
C GLY A 176 -13.36 -13.56 -2.76
N THR A 177 -14.35 -13.14 -1.99
CA THR A 177 -15.71 -12.87 -2.48
C THR A 177 -16.14 -11.47 -2.04
N LEU A 178 -16.80 -10.74 -2.92
CA LEU A 178 -17.39 -9.43 -2.62
C LEU A 178 -18.80 -9.62 -2.03
N TYR A 179 -19.08 -8.98 -0.89
CA TYR A 179 -20.35 -9.10 -0.16
C TYR A 179 -21.11 -7.79 -0.06
#